data_4fac32706fc29fc58dd17020abc063ae
#
_entry.id   4fac32706fc29fc58dd17020abc063ae
#
_cell.length_a   1.000
_cell.length_b   1.000
_cell.length_c   1.000
_cell.angle_alpha   90.00
_cell.angle_beta   90.00
_cell.angle_gamma   90.00
#
_symmetry.space_group_name_H-M   'P 1'
#
loop_
_entity.id
_entity.type
_entity.pdbx_description
1 polymer ?
#
loop_
_entity_poly.entity_id
_entity_poly.type
_entity_poly.pdbx_seq_one_letter_code
_entity_poly.pdbx_strand_id
1 'polypeptide(L)'
;MKVRELETSLFSCLPKMWAEPWDKVGLSVGDPNAEVTKVALALDASADNVRAAYAAGANVLLTHHPVCLSMPDALTPSSAGAGFASSCLWEAMRLGVAVLSFHTNLDRCEAARAAMPGRLGLAAQGAGLEADRPESLGRLGACVPLSSGTTLR
;
A
#
# COMPACT_ATOMS: atom_id res chain seq x y z
N MET A 1 -7.61 13.14 -14.75
CA MET A 1 -7.54 11.67 -14.54
C MET A 1 -8.44 11.33 -13.37
N LYS A 2 -9.34 10.36 -13.53
CA LYS A 2 -10.22 9.91 -12.44
C LYS A 2 -9.53 8.90 -11.53
N VAL A 3 -10.04 8.75 -10.30
CA VAL A 3 -9.51 7.79 -9.32
C VAL A 3 -9.46 6.36 -9.89
N ARG A 4 -10.50 5.92 -10.59
CA ARG A 4 -10.53 4.60 -11.26
C ARG A 4 -9.46 4.43 -12.35
N GLU A 5 -9.11 5.52 -13.04
CA GLU A 5 -8.09 5.49 -14.08
C GLU A 5 -6.69 5.41 -13.47
N LEU A 6 -6.48 6.12 -12.34
CA LEU A 6 -5.27 5.98 -11.54
C LEU A 6 -5.12 4.54 -11.02
N GLU A 7 -6.18 3.98 -10.43
CA GLU A 7 -6.20 2.59 -9.96
C GLU A 7 -5.85 1.60 -11.08
N THR A 8 -6.49 1.75 -12.25
CA THR A 8 -6.24 0.91 -13.42
C THR A 8 -4.78 1.01 -13.88
N SER A 9 -4.23 2.23 -13.92
CA SER A 9 -2.83 2.47 -14.29
C SER A 9 -1.87 1.81 -13.31
N LEU A 10 -2.16 1.88 -12.01
CA LEU A 10 -1.35 1.23 -10.98
C LEU A 10 -1.45 -0.30 -11.07
N PHE A 11 -2.63 -0.87 -11.33
CA PHE A 11 -2.77 -2.30 -11.54
C PHE A 11 -2.12 -2.82 -12.82
N SER A 12 -1.86 -1.97 -13.80
CA SER A 12 -1.08 -2.37 -14.98
C SER A 12 0.39 -2.64 -14.64
N CYS A 13 0.92 -1.95 -13.62
CA CYS A 13 2.29 -2.11 -13.12
C CYS A 13 2.39 -3.10 -11.95
N LEU A 14 1.35 -3.19 -11.15
CA LEU A 14 1.23 -3.97 -9.92
C LEU A 14 -0.02 -4.87 -9.99
N PRO A 15 -0.03 -5.90 -10.83
CA PRO A 15 -1.22 -6.69 -11.12
C PRO A 15 -1.93 -7.18 -9.85
N LYS A 16 -3.26 -7.04 -9.81
CA LYS A 16 -4.07 -7.47 -8.67
C LYS A 16 -3.92 -8.97 -8.37
N MET A 17 -3.69 -9.76 -9.41
CA MET A 17 -3.48 -11.21 -9.28
C MET A 17 -2.19 -11.59 -8.52
N TRP A 18 -1.27 -10.63 -8.33
CA TRP A 18 -0.08 -10.86 -7.49
C TRP A 18 -0.37 -10.72 -6.00
N ALA A 19 -1.52 -10.13 -5.62
CA ALA A 19 -1.90 -10.02 -4.22
C ALA A 19 -2.25 -11.41 -3.62
N GLU A 20 -2.03 -11.50 -2.32
CA GLU A 20 -2.46 -12.67 -1.55
C GLU A 20 -3.98 -12.82 -1.60
N PRO A 21 -4.55 -14.05 -1.56
CA PRO A 21 -6.00 -14.27 -1.65
C PRO A 21 -6.81 -13.58 -0.53
N TRP A 22 -6.20 -13.36 0.61
CA TRP A 22 -6.80 -12.68 1.76
C TRP A 22 -6.64 -11.16 1.73
N ASP A 23 -5.80 -10.64 0.83
CA ASP A 23 -5.43 -9.22 0.79
C ASP A 23 -6.54 -8.33 0.19
N LYS A 24 -6.51 -7.05 0.57
CA LYS A 24 -7.46 -6.03 0.10
C LYS A 24 -6.69 -4.90 -0.59
N VAL A 25 -6.40 -5.09 -1.87
CA VAL A 25 -5.68 -4.11 -2.69
C VAL A 25 -6.61 -3.33 -3.60
N GLY A 26 -6.25 -2.10 -3.89
CA GLY A 26 -6.99 -1.14 -4.69
C GLY A 26 -7.79 -0.16 -3.84
N LEU A 27 -8.86 0.40 -4.41
CA LEU A 27 -9.71 1.41 -3.77
C LEU A 27 -10.50 0.81 -2.61
N SER A 28 -10.25 1.32 -1.41
CA SER A 28 -10.97 0.92 -0.18
C SER A 28 -12.13 1.86 0.16
N VAL A 29 -11.98 3.15 -0.11
CA VAL A 29 -12.98 4.19 0.14
C VAL A 29 -12.77 5.38 -0.79
N GLY A 30 -13.83 6.06 -1.18
CA GLY A 30 -13.81 7.24 -2.04
C GLY A 30 -14.64 7.05 -3.30
N ASP A 31 -14.82 8.15 -4.06
CA ASP A 31 -15.53 8.13 -5.34
C ASP A 31 -14.57 7.74 -6.49
N PRO A 32 -14.78 6.60 -7.17
CA PRO A 32 -13.94 6.21 -8.30
C PRO A 32 -14.04 7.16 -9.51
N ASN A 33 -15.07 8.00 -9.54
CA ASN A 33 -15.29 8.99 -10.62
C ASN A 33 -14.72 10.37 -10.32
N ALA A 34 -14.27 10.63 -9.08
CA ALA A 34 -13.67 11.90 -8.70
C ALA A 34 -12.39 12.15 -9.50
N GLU A 35 -12.19 13.42 -9.90
CA GLU A 35 -10.94 13.84 -10.55
C GLU A 35 -9.80 13.84 -9.53
N VAL A 36 -8.68 13.23 -9.88
CA VAL A 36 -7.45 13.25 -9.07
C VAL A 36 -6.79 14.62 -9.20
N THR A 37 -6.70 15.33 -8.09
CA THR A 37 -6.03 16.64 -8.02
C THR A 37 -4.59 16.49 -7.54
N LYS A 38 -4.38 15.69 -6.51
CA LYS A 38 -3.06 15.43 -5.92
C LYS A 38 -3.09 14.09 -5.18
N VAL A 39 -1.98 13.37 -5.25
CA VAL A 39 -1.79 12.10 -4.55
C VAL A 39 -0.82 12.30 -3.40
N ALA A 40 -1.20 11.88 -2.20
CA ALA A 40 -0.31 11.73 -1.05
C ALA A 40 0.10 10.26 -0.91
N LEU A 41 1.30 10.00 -0.41
CA LEU A 41 1.83 8.66 -0.17
C LEU A 41 2.07 8.47 1.33
N ALA A 42 1.70 7.30 1.85
CA ALA A 42 2.00 6.89 3.22
C ALA A 42 2.23 5.38 3.30
N LEU A 43 2.81 4.92 4.39
CA LEU A 43 2.90 3.49 4.69
C LEU A 43 1.54 2.96 5.14
N ASP A 44 0.91 3.67 6.06
CA ASP A 44 -0.32 3.26 6.73
C ASP A 44 -1.53 4.10 6.31
N ALA A 45 -2.66 3.44 6.15
CA ALA A 45 -3.96 4.07 5.95
C ALA A 45 -4.57 4.49 7.32
N SER A 46 -4.03 5.55 7.92
CA SER A 46 -4.51 6.07 9.21
C SER A 46 -5.37 7.33 9.06
N ALA A 47 -6.21 7.61 10.05
CA ALA A 47 -6.99 8.85 10.11
C ALA A 47 -6.09 10.10 10.09
N ASP A 48 -4.91 10.03 10.73
CA ASP A 48 -3.93 11.12 10.73
C ASP A 48 -3.33 11.34 9.33
N ASN A 49 -2.99 10.26 8.61
CA ASN A 49 -2.49 10.36 7.25
C ASN A 49 -3.56 10.86 6.28
N VAL A 50 -4.83 10.49 6.47
CA VAL A 50 -5.95 11.05 5.70
C VAL A 50 -6.07 12.57 5.93
N ARG A 51 -6.04 13.02 7.19
CA ARG A 51 -6.06 14.44 7.54
C ARG A 51 -4.86 15.20 6.97
N ALA A 52 -3.66 14.62 7.06
CA ALA A 52 -2.44 15.20 6.50
C ALA A 52 -2.51 15.31 4.97
N ALA A 53 -3.01 14.28 4.29
CA ALA A 53 -3.23 14.31 2.84
C ALA A 53 -4.18 15.44 2.44
N TYR A 54 -5.33 15.54 3.11
CA TYR A 54 -6.31 16.61 2.89
C TYR A 54 -5.70 17.99 3.12
N ALA A 55 -4.99 18.21 4.24
CA ALA A 55 -4.33 19.48 4.56
C ALA A 55 -3.26 19.85 3.53
N ALA A 56 -2.63 18.87 2.89
CA ALA A 56 -1.69 19.08 1.79
C ALA A 56 -2.39 19.31 0.43
N GLY A 57 -3.72 19.35 0.38
CA GLY A 57 -4.50 19.52 -0.84
C GLY A 57 -4.61 18.26 -1.71
N ALA A 58 -4.30 17.09 -1.15
CA ALA A 58 -4.47 15.82 -1.84
C ALA A 58 -5.88 15.26 -1.60
N ASN A 59 -6.49 14.75 -2.66
CA ASN A 59 -7.77 14.05 -2.59
C ASN A 59 -7.62 12.53 -2.82
N VAL A 60 -6.39 12.06 -2.94
CA VAL A 60 -6.05 10.64 -2.97
C VAL A 60 -4.92 10.37 -1.98
N LEU A 61 -5.10 9.38 -1.12
CA LEU A 61 -4.06 8.80 -0.28
C LEU A 61 -3.75 7.39 -0.81
N LEU A 62 -2.52 7.19 -1.25
CA LEU A 62 -2.02 5.91 -1.68
C LEU A 62 -1.15 5.32 -0.58
N THR A 63 -1.48 4.12 -0.12
CA THR A 63 -0.79 3.46 1.00
C THR A 63 -0.25 2.09 0.62
N HIS A 64 0.73 1.61 1.37
CA HIS A 64 1.16 0.23 1.32
C HIS A 64 0.16 -0.65 2.06
N HIS A 65 -0.03 -0.41 3.34
CA HIS A 65 -0.96 -1.20 4.15
C HIS A 65 -2.42 -0.87 3.81
N PRO A 66 -3.28 -1.90 3.67
CA PRO A 66 -4.71 -1.68 3.45
C PRO A 66 -5.37 -1.08 4.70
N VAL A 67 -6.48 -0.36 4.51
CA VAL A 67 -7.26 0.22 5.61
C VAL A 67 -7.71 -0.87 6.58
N CYS A 68 -8.14 -2.00 6.04
CA CYS A 68 -8.59 -3.16 6.82
C CYS A 68 -8.58 -4.42 5.95
N LEU A 69 -8.47 -5.57 6.57
CA LEU A 69 -8.65 -6.87 5.92
C LEU A 69 -10.09 -7.36 6.01
N SER A 70 -10.83 -6.89 7.01
CA SER A 70 -12.28 -7.06 7.17
C SER A 70 -12.93 -5.73 7.52
N MET A 71 -14.13 -5.51 7.01
CA MET A 71 -14.86 -4.27 7.30
C MET A 71 -15.19 -4.18 8.79
N PRO A 72 -15.03 -3.00 9.41
CA PRO A 72 -15.46 -2.78 10.78
C PRO A 72 -17.00 -2.78 10.90
N ASP A 73 -17.51 -3.22 12.05
CA ASP A 73 -18.96 -3.27 12.32
C ASP A 73 -19.62 -1.89 12.36
N ALA A 74 -18.85 -0.85 12.66
CA ALA A 74 -19.34 0.53 12.68
C ALA A 74 -18.28 1.49 12.16
N LEU A 75 -18.73 2.54 11.48
CA LEU A 75 -17.91 3.65 11.01
C LEU A 75 -18.16 4.86 11.92
N THR A 76 -17.20 5.15 12.79
CA THR A 76 -17.33 6.25 13.77
C THR A 76 -16.04 7.07 13.80
N PRO A 77 -16.12 8.37 14.14
CA PRO A 77 -14.92 9.15 14.42
C PRO A 77 -14.16 8.51 15.57
N SER A 78 -12.86 8.70 15.59
CA SER A 78 -11.99 8.16 16.64
C SER A 78 -12.52 8.52 18.03
N SER A 79 -13.10 7.55 18.71
CA SER A 79 -13.41 7.57 20.13
C SER A 79 -12.76 6.34 20.77
N ALA A 80 -12.61 6.34 22.08
CA ALA A 80 -12.10 5.18 22.80
C ALA A 80 -12.95 3.95 22.46
N GLY A 81 -12.37 2.99 21.71
CA GLY A 81 -13.05 1.79 21.23
C GLY A 81 -13.31 1.73 19.72
N ALA A 82 -13.21 2.82 18.97
CA ALA A 82 -13.23 2.76 17.51
C ALA A 82 -11.90 2.19 17.00
N GLY A 83 -11.97 1.10 16.25
CA GLY A 83 -10.78 0.49 15.64
C GLY A 83 -10.11 1.43 14.64
N PHE A 84 -8.81 1.21 14.38
CA PHE A 84 -7.98 1.96 13.44
C PHE A 84 -8.65 2.13 12.06
N ALA A 85 -9.23 1.06 11.51
CA ALA A 85 -9.92 1.07 10.23
C ALA A 85 -11.16 1.96 10.23
N SER A 86 -11.98 1.90 11.29
CA SER A 86 -13.21 2.70 11.42
C SER A 86 -12.90 4.20 11.35
N SER A 87 -11.92 4.67 12.12
CA SER A 87 -11.56 6.09 12.15
C SER A 87 -10.96 6.55 10.82
N CYS A 88 -10.16 5.72 10.15
CA CYS A 88 -9.62 6.02 8.83
C CYS A 88 -10.74 6.17 7.79
N LEU A 89 -11.64 5.19 7.69
CA LEU A 89 -12.76 5.22 6.75
C LEU A 89 -13.68 6.42 7.00
N TRP A 90 -13.97 6.72 8.28
CA TRP A 90 -14.76 7.88 8.66
C TRP A 90 -14.14 9.19 8.16
N GLU A 91 -12.86 9.41 8.47
CA GLU A 91 -12.16 10.65 8.04
C GLU A 91 -12.04 10.75 6.51
N ALA A 92 -11.77 9.63 5.83
CA ALA A 92 -11.68 9.60 4.38
C ALA A 92 -13.01 10.01 3.72
N MET A 93 -14.14 9.45 4.19
CA MET A 93 -15.46 9.83 3.69
C MET A 93 -15.80 11.28 4.00
N ARG A 94 -15.53 11.72 5.25
CA ARG A 94 -15.83 13.10 5.70
C ARG A 94 -15.06 14.15 4.91
N LEU A 95 -13.82 13.87 4.56
CA LEU A 95 -12.92 14.80 3.87
C LEU A 95 -12.91 14.62 2.35
N GLY A 96 -13.62 13.62 1.82
CA GLY A 96 -13.63 13.32 0.38
C GLY A 96 -12.28 12.86 -0.14
N VAL A 97 -11.47 12.18 0.69
CA VAL A 97 -10.18 11.61 0.29
C VAL A 97 -10.37 10.15 -0.09
N ALA A 98 -10.03 9.81 -1.32
CA ALA A 98 -10.00 8.40 -1.75
C ALA A 98 -8.75 7.71 -1.19
N VAL A 99 -8.90 6.49 -0.65
CA VAL A 99 -7.77 5.69 -0.14
C VAL A 99 -7.62 4.43 -0.98
N LEU A 100 -6.44 4.29 -1.58
CA LEU A 100 -6.04 3.12 -2.35
C LEU A 100 -4.83 2.47 -1.69
N SER A 101 -4.80 1.14 -1.67
CA SER A 101 -3.69 0.39 -1.08
C SER A 101 -3.10 -0.60 -2.09
N PHE A 102 -1.76 -0.67 -2.12
CA PHE A 102 -1.00 -1.64 -2.90
C PHE A 102 -0.03 -2.34 -1.94
N HIS A 103 -0.38 -3.54 -1.54
CA HIS A 103 0.22 -4.27 -0.44
C HIS A 103 1.04 -5.46 -0.95
N THR A 104 0.55 -6.67 -0.78
CA THR A 104 1.32 -7.87 -1.17
C THR A 104 1.59 -7.98 -2.67
N ASN A 105 0.78 -7.36 -3.51
CA ASN A 105 1.08 -7.22 -4.95
C ASN A 105 2.28 -6.28 -5.21
N LEU A 106 2.46 -5.23 -4.41
CA LEU A 106 3.64 -4.37 -4.46
C LEU A 106 4.88 -5.13 -3.95
N ASP A 107 4.77 -5.89 -2.87
CA ASP A 107 5.87 -6.70 -2.31
C ASP A 107 6.43 -7.70 -3.33
N ARG A 108 5.60 -8.17 -4.25
CA ARG A 108 6.00 -9.06 -5.34
C ARG A 108 6.59 -8.37 -6.55
N CYS A 109 6.47 -7.05 -6.63
CA CYS A 109 7.09 -6.28 -7.70
C CYS A 109 8.62 -6.31 -7.58
N GLU A 110 9.29 -6.68 -8.67
CA GLU A 110 10.76 -6.75 -8.70
C GLU A 110 11.40 -5.40 -8.36
N ALA A 111 10.85 -4.31 -8.88
CA ALA A 111 11.36 -2.97 -8.60
C ALA A 111 11.27 -2.60 -7.11
N ALA A 112 10.19 -2.99 -6.42
CA ALA A 112 10.04 -2.76 -4.98
C ALA A 112 11.04 -3.60 -4.18
N ARG A 113 11.24 -4.87 -4.55
CA ARG A 113 12.22 -5.75 -3.91
C ARG A 113 13.66 -5.30 -4.11
N ALA A 114 13.99 -4.76 -5.29
CA ALA A 114 15.33 -4.24 -5.58
C ALA A 114 15.61 -2.91 -4.88
N ALA A 115 14.58 -2.11 -4.60
CA ALA A 115 14.73 -0.79 -3.99
C ALA A 115 15.29 -0.84 -2.57
N MET A 116 14.87 -1.80 -1.75
CA MET A 116 15.32 -1.92 -0.35
C MET A 116 16.80 -2.29 -0.23
N PRO A 117 17.31 -3.35 -0.89
CA PRO A 117 18.74 -3.64 -0.88
C PRO A 117 19.58 -2.46 -1.40
N GLY A 118 19.15 -1.81 -2.48
CA GLY A 118 19.84 -0.65 -3.03
C GLY A 118 19.93 0.51 -2.03
N ARG A 119 18.87 0.79 -1.26
CA ARG A 119 18.88 1.79 -0.20
C ARG A 119 19.83 1.46 0.96
N LEU A 120 20.06 0.18 1.22
CA LEU A 120 21.00 -0.30 2.23
C LEU A 120 22.43 -0.42 1.69
N GLY A 121 22.70 -0.03 0.45
CA GLY A 121 24.02 -0.18 -0.19
C GLY A 121 24.40 -1.64 -0.46
N LEU A 122 23.42 -2.55 -0.49
CA LEU A 122 23.62 -3.96 -0.80
C LEU A 122 23.48 -4.21 -2.31
N ALA A 123 24.23 -5.18 -2.83
CA ALA A 123 24.11 -5.57 -4.23
C ALA A 123 22.70 -6.12 -4.50
N ALA A 124 22.03 -5.57 -5.52
CA ALA A 124 20.65 -5.97 -5.89
C ALA A 124 20.53 -7.40 -6.45
N GLN A 125 21.64 -8.14 -6.56
CA GLN A 125 21.70 -9.49 -7.10
C GLN A 125 21.65 -10.53 -6.00
N GLY A 126 20.48 -10.72 -5.41
CA GLY A 126 20.22 -11.80 -4.46
C GLY A 126 19.25 -12.84 -5.03
N ALA A 127 19.32 -14.07 -4.53
CA ALA A 127 18.28 -15.06 -4.79
C ALA A 127 16.96 -14.58 -4.21
N GLY A 128 15.88 -14.60 -4.99
CA GLY A 128 14.54 -14.29 -4.46
C GLY A 128 14.13 -15.33 -3.42
N LEU A 129 13.57 -14.85 -2.32
CA LEU A 129 12.88 -15.72 -1.36
C LEU A 129 11.53 -16.10 -1.97
N GLU A 130 11.35 -17.40 -2.18
CA GLU A 130 10.09 -17.94 -2.69
C GLU A 130 9.20 -18.34 -1.51
N ALA A 131 7.99 -17.80 -1.50
CA ALA A 131 6.92 -18.51 -0.83
C ALA A 131 6.55 -19.72 -1.70
N ASP A 132 5.94 -20.72 -1.12
CA ASP A 132 5.50 -21.98 -1.75
C ASP A 132 4.37 -21.72 -2.79
N ARG A 133 4.71 -20.98 -3.88
CA ARG A 133 3.76 -20.47 -4.87
C ARG A 133 4.34 -20.49 -6.27
N PRO A 134 3.47 -20.57 -7.30
CA PRO A 134 3.89 -20.53 -8.69
C PRO A 134 4.76 -19.29 -8.98
N GLU A 135 5.84 -19.48 -9.74
CA GLU A 135 6.74 -18.37 -10.16
C GLU A 135 6.02 -17.23 -10.88
N SER A 136 4.87 -17.51 -11.52
CA SER A 136 4.00 -16.52 -12.17
C SER A 136 3.44 -15.45 -11.22
N LEU A 137 3.46 -15.69 -9.90
CA LEU A 137 2.97 -14.75 -8.89
C LEU A 137 4.07 -13.84 -8.31
N GLY A 138 5.30 -13.93 -8.82
CA GLY A 138 6.43 -13.15 -8.32
C GLY A 138 6.96 -13.68 -6.97
N ARG A 139 7.98 -13.03 -6.45
CA ARG A 139 8.74 -13.43 -5.25
C ARG A 139 8.52 -12.44 -4.13
N LEU A 140 8.48 -12.89 -2.86
CA LEU A 140 8.18 -12.04 -1.70
C LEU A 140 9.39 -11.31 -1.11
N GLY A 141 10.59 -11.62 -1.50
CA GLY A 141 11.77 -11.01 -0.90
C GLY A 141 13.04 -11.34 -1.66
N ALA A 142 14.18 -10.93 -1.13
CA ALA A 142 15.47 -11.26 -1.68
C ALA A 142 16.46 -11.61 -0.56
N CYS A 143 17.29 -12.63 -0.82
CA CYS A 143 18.45 -12.94 0.01
C CYS A 143 19.68 -12.35 -0.67
N VAL A 144 20.35 -11.43 0.01
CA VAL A 144 21.53 -10.73 -0.53
C VAL A 144 22.75 -11.18 0.26
N PRO A 145 23.80 -11.71 -0.38
CA PRO A 145 25.03 -12.06 0.31
C PRO A 145 25.71 -10.79 0.83
N LEU A 146 26.15 -10.85 2.07
CA LEU A 146 26.98 -9.79 2.67
C LEU A 146 28.46 -10.10 2.42
N SER A 147 29.28 -9.06 2.27
CA SER A 147 30.71 -9.22 2.23
C SER A 147 31.23 -9.79 3.56
N SER A 148 32.31 -10.58 3.49
CA SER A 148 32.96 -11.10 4.69
C SER A 148 33.36 -9.94 5.64
N GLY A 149 33.06 -10.07 6.91
CA GLY A 149 33.31 -9.03 7.91
C GLY A 149 32.18 -8.03 8.14
N THR A 150 31.06 -8.13 7.41
CA THR A 150 29.87 -7.33 7.69
C THR A 150 29.22 -7.77 9.01
N THR A 151 29.05 -6.83 9.95
CA THR A 151 28.36 -7.07 11.22
C THR A 151 27.07 -6.25 11.27
N LEU A 152 26.01 -6.83 11.84
CA LEU A 152 24.83 -6.07 12.23
C LEU A 152 25.17 -5.24 13.47
N ARG A 153 25.00 -3.93 13.41
CA ARG A 153 25.13 -3.01 14.55
C ARG A 153 23.76 -2.51 14.97
#